data_16d89803271492b360b601bb8d1ac559
#
_entry.id   16d89803271492b360b601bb8d1ac559
#
_cell.length_a   1.000
_cell.length_b   1.000
_cell.length_c   1.000
_cell.angle_alpha   90.00
_cell.angle_beta   90.00
_cell.angle_gamma   90.00
#
_symmetry.space_group_name_H-M   'P 1'
#
loop_
_entity.id
_entity.type
_entity.pdbx_description
1 polymer ?
#
loop_
_entity_poly.entity_id
_entity_poly.type
_entity_poly.pdbx_seq_one_letter_code
_entity_poly.pdbx_strand_id
1 'polypeptide(L)'
;MEHIHNGHDSLKSKIAIIAATTILLSGAALIEHYCSLPLWQLLLIYLVPYLLVGHDTLKEAAEGIVAGDVFNEDFLMTIATIGALCIGFMPGADTEFAEAVFVMLFFQIGELFEEYAEGKSRDSISHLMEIRPDIAHVERNGDEMTVAPEEVAVGETIIVKPGEKVPLDGIVVSGTSSLNTVALTGESMPREIGKGDDISSGCINLSGLLRVKTTKTFGESTVAKIIDLVENANESKSRSESFITKFARVYTPVVVIAALILAFLPPLLSSAAFIDSFTTWLHRALIFLVVSCPCALVISVPLTFFGGLGGASRKGILIKGSNYIDTLSRLGTVVFDKTGTLTRGEFAVEAVHPSDYNEKELLHLAAHVEHFSTHPIGAALRNAFPKEASDGCAVTDVEEIAGRGVKATVDGHTVCVGNSKMMADINVEWHDCHLPGTIVHVAVDGRYAGHIVINDQIKADSAEAVASLKRAGVERTVMLTGDREDTAKDVAEKVGIDEYHSELLPADKVAHVERLLKEKPAGKNLAFVGDGINDAPVLKRADVGIAMGALGSDVAIDAADVVLMDDKPSKIATAIAIARRTIAIARQNVWFAIGVKAAILILAVFGLGTMWMAVFADVGVTVIAVLNAMRALKS
;
A
#
# COMPACT_ATOMS: atom_id res chain seq x y z
N MET A 1 0.71 -1.33 -23.98
CA MET A 1 0.83 -2.63 -24.66
C MET A 1 2.18 -2.87 -25.33
N GLU A 2 2.88 -1.88 -25.86
CA GLU A 2 4.23 -2.05 -26.45
C GLU A 2 5.32 -2.45 -25.43
N HIS A 3 5.27 -1.97 -24.20
CA HIS A 3 6.26 -2.35 -23.17
C HIS A 3 6.17 -3.80 -22.68
N ILE A 4 4.98 -4.40 -22.67
CA ILE A 4 4.78 -5.81 -22.24
C ILE A 4 5.28 -6.80 -23.32
N HIS A 5 5.15 -6.44 -24.61
CA HIS A 5 5.64 -7.28 -25.70
C HIS A 5 7.17 -7.31 -25.79
N ASN A 6 7.85 -6.18 -25.52
CA ASN A 6 9.31 -6.09 -25.49
C ASN A 6 9.97 -6.92 -24.38
N GLY A 7 9.36 -7.02 -23.19
CA GLY A 7 9.92 -7.80 -22.07
C GLY A 7 9.94 -9.32 -22.31
N HIS A 8 8.94 -9.87 -22.99
CA HIS A 8 8.86 -11.31 -23.25
C HIS A 8 9.85 -11.78 -24.33
N ASP A 9 10.15 -10.92 -25.29
CA ASP A 9 11.14 -11.23 -26.34
C ASP A 9 12.57 -11.07 -25.83
N SER A 10 12.83 -10.13 -24.92
CA SER A 10 14.10 -9.98 -24.20
C SER A 10 14.42 -11.22 -23.35
N LEU A 11 13.46 -11.72 -22.58
CA LEU A 11 13.63 -12.90 -21.73
C LEU A 11 13.96 -14.17 -22.53
N LYS A 12 13.30 -14.37 -23.67
CA LYS A 12 13.58 -15.51 -24.56
C LYS A 12 14.97 -15.44 -25.17
N SER A 13 15.40 -14.23 -25.54
CA SER A 13 16.74 -13.98 -26.08
C SER A 13 17.82 -14.29 -25.05
N LYS A 14 17.69 -13.82 -23.81
CA LYS A 14 18.62 -14.11 -22.71
C LYS A 14 18.69 -15.61 -22.40
N ILE A 15 17.56 -16.31 -22.36
CA ILE A 15 17.52 -17.77 -22.16
C ILE A 15 18.26 -18.50 -23.30
N ALA A 16 18.08 -18.05 -24.54
CA ALA A 16 18.78 -18.66 -25.70
C ALA A 16 20.29 -18.45 -25.61
N ILE A 17 20.77 -17.26 -25.22
CA ILE A 17 22.18 -16.93 -25.01
C ILE A 17 22.78 -17.83 -23.91
N ILE A 18 22.12 -17.95 -22.76
CA ILE A 18 22.52 -18.80 -21.64
C ILE A 18 22.65 -20.28 -22.09
N ALA A 19 21.64 -20.78 -22.81
CA ALA A 19 21.67 -22.16 -23.33
C ALA A 19 22.80 -22.37 -24.33
N ALA A 20 23.00 -21.46 -25.28
CA ALA A 20 24.10 -21.53 -26.26
C ALA A 20 25.48 -21.49 -25.57
N THR A 21 25.64 -20.57 -24.61
CA THR A 21 26.89 -20.46 -23.83
C THR A 21 27.17 -21.73 -23.03
N THR A 22 26.16 -22.34 -22.42
CA THR A 22 26.31 -23.60 -21.67
C THR A 22 26.78 -24.73 -22.57
N ILE A 23 26.25 -24.81 -23.79
CA ILE A 23 26.67 -25.81 -24.80
C ILE A 23 28.13 -25.55 -25.24
N LEU A 24 28.47 -24.30 -25.55
CA LEU A 24 29.82 -23.89 -25.96
C LEU A 24 30.85 -24.11 -24.84
N LEU A 25 30.51 -23.77 -23.60
CA LEU A 25 31.37 -24.00 -22.43
C LEU A 25 31.63 -25.51 -22.21
N SER A 26 30.57 -26.31 -22.30
CA SER A 26 30.70 -27.78 -22.21
C SER A 26 31.57 -28.34 -23.33
N GLY A 27 31.41 -27.85 -24.55
CA GLY A 27 32.26 -28.20 -25.69
C GLY A 27 33.72 -27.78 -25.50
N ALA A 28 33.97 -26.57 -25.01
CA ALA A 28 35.31 -26.06 -24.69
C ALA A 28 36.01 -26.92 -23.63
N ALA A 29 35.30 -27.28 -22.56
CA ALA A 29 35.83 -28.16 -21.50
C ALA A 29 36.15 -29.57 -22.00
N LEU A 30 35.35 -30.14 -22.91
CA LEU A 30 35.65 -31.41 -23.56
C LEU A 30 36.91 -31.32 -24.44
N ILE A 31 37.05 -30.24 -25.21
CA ILE A 31 38.23 -30.02 -26.06
C ILE A 31 39.48 -29.88 -25.18
N GLU A 32 39.42 -29.14 -24.10
CA GLU A 32 40.52 -29.00 -23.13
C GLU A 32 40.92 -30.35 -22.53
N HIS A 33 39.93 -31.18 -22.19
CA HIS A 33 40.19 -32.49 -21.58
C HIS A 33 40.82 -33.51 -22.53
N TYR A 34 40.42 -33.52 -23.83
CA TYR A 34 40.87 -34.51 -24.79
C TYR A 34 42.00 -34.02 -25.72
N CYS A 35 42.22 -32.70 -25.83
CA CYS A 35 43.20 -32.13 -26.75
C CYS A 35 44.22 -31.28 -25.97
N SER A 36 45.51 -31.63 -26.09
CA SER A 36 46.60 -30.82 -25.52
C SER A 36 46.86 -29.61 -26.42
N LEU A 37 46.12 -28.53 -26.23
CA LEU A 37 46.25 -27.31 -27.00
C LEU A 37 47.19 -26.31 -26.32
N PRO A 38 47.91 -25.46 -27.08
CA PRO A 38 48.65 -24.35 -26.50
C PRO A 38 47.71 -23.31 -25.89
N LEU A 39 48.16 -22.63 -24.84
CA LEU A 39 47.38 -21.75 -23.97
C LEU A 39 46.58 -20.68 -24.74
N TRP A 40 47.18 -20.07 -25.79
CA TRP A 40 46.53 -19.06 -26.60
C TRP A 40 45.36 -19.60 -27.43
N GLN A 41 45.41 -20.88 -27.88
CA GLN A 41 44.28 -21.51 -28.58
C GLN A 41 43.15 -21.83 -27.61
N LEU A 42 43.50 -22.27 -26.42
CA LEU A 42 42.54 -22.53 -25.35
C LEU A 42 41.81 -21.25 -24.97
N LEU A 43 42.54 -20.13 -24.79
CA LEU A 43 41.92 -18.83 -24.55
C LEU A 43 40.90 -18.45 -25.64
N LEU A 44 41.27 -18.63 -26.94
CA LEU A 44 40.35 -18.30 -28.04
C LEU A 44 39.06 -19.14 -28.02
N ILE A 45 39.15 -20.40 -27.61
CA ILE A 45 38.01 -21.31 -27.50
C ILE A 45 37.06 -20.81 -26.37
N TYR A 46 37.60 -20.43 -25.20
CA TYR A 46 36.81 -19.92 -24.08
C TYR A 46 36.36 -18.46 -24.26
N LEU A 47 37.07 -17.70 -25.07
CA LEU A 47 36.71 -16.29 -25.33
C LEU A 47 35.38 -16.17 -26.09
N VAL A 48 35.03 -17.14 -26.94
CA VAL A 48 33.77 -17.14 -27.67
C VAL A 48 32.55 -17.21 -26.72
N PRO A 49 32.40 -18.21 -25.86
CA PRO A 49 31.31 -18.26 -24.92
C PRO A 49 31.37 -17.11 -23.88
N TYR A 50 32.57 -16.66 -23.49
CA TYR A 50 32.74 -15.52 -22.59
C TYR A 50 32.17 -14.23 -23.17
N LEU A 51 32.53 -13.88 -24.43
CA LEU A 51 32.01 -12.68 -25.09
C LEU A 51 30.52 -12.79 -25.42
N LEU A 52 30.04 -14.00 -25.71
CA LEU A 52 28.61 -14.21 -25.99
C LEU A 52 27.74 -13.92 -24.77
N VAL A 53 28.13 -14.45 -23.61
CA VAL A 53 27.34 -14.28 -22.37
C VAL A 53 27.65 -12.96 -21.66
N GLY A 54 28.88 -12.45 -21.76
CA GLY A 54 29.36 -11.27 -21.08
C GLY A 54 29.14 -9.95 -21.82
N HIS A 55 28.58 -9.99 -23.05
CA HIS A 55 28.46 -8.80 -23.89
C HIS A 55 27.79 -7.63 -23.17
N ASP A 56 26.64 -7.86 -22.55
CA ASP A 56 25.85 -6.81 -21.88
C ASP A 56 26.60 -6.31 -20.64
N THR A 57 27.09 -7.20 -19.77
CA THR A 57 27.88 -6.85 -18.57
C THR A 57 29.14 -6.05 -18.91
N LEU A 58 29.88 -6.45 -19.95
CA LEU A 58 31.10 -5.74 -20.40
C LEU A 58 30.75 -4.35 -20.94
N LYS A 59 29.65 -4.22 -21.65
CA LYS A 59 29.17 -2.96 -22.18
C LYS A 59 28.72 -2.03 -21.05
N GLU A 60 27.92 -2.51 -20.10
CA GLU A 60 27.44 -1.74 -18.95
C GLU A 60 28.59 -1.30 -18.02
N ALA A 61 29.58 -2.17 -17.82
CA ALA A 61 30.81 -1.81 -17.11
C ALA A 61 31.57 -0.68 -17.82
N ALA A 62 31.70 -0.73 -19.15
CA ALA A 62 32.37 0.31 -19.92
C ALA A 62 31.58 1.64 -19.90
N GLU A 63 30.27 1.59 -20.03
CA GLU A 63 29.38 2.77 -19.93
C GLU A 63 29.44 3.38 -18.54
N GLY A 64 29.44 2.58 -17.46
CA GLY A 64 29.60 3.01 -16.07
C GLY A 64 30.92 3.76 -15.83
N ILE A 65 32.03 3.25 -16.40
CA ILE A 65 33.33 3.95 -16.32
C ILE A 65 33.24 5.35 -16.97
N VAL A 66 32.62 5.44 -18.15
CA VAL A 66 32.48 6.70 -18.89
C VAL A 66 31.54 7.68 -18.15
N ALA A 67 30.50 7.16 -17.52
CA ALA A 67 29.54 7.96 -16.73
C ALA A 67 30.08 8.39 -15.36
N GLY A 68 31.24 7.85 -14.92
CA GLY A 68 31.81 8.13 -13.59
C GLY A 68 31.24 7.29 -12.45
N ASP A 69 30.40 6.33 -12.75
CA ASP A 69 29.89 5.31 -11.80
C ASP A 69 30.70 4.02 -11.92
N VAL A 70 31.97 4.11 -11.53
CA VAL A 70 32.99 3.08 -11.74
C VAL A 70 32.81 1.87 -10.81
N PHE A 71 32.06 2.00 -9.71
CA PHE A 71 32.00 0.97 -8.68
C PHE A 71 30.64 0.26 -8.66
N ASN A 72 30.10 -0.05 -9.85
CA ASN A 72 28.92 -0.91 -9.99
C ASN A 72 29.27 -2.40 -9.99
N GLU A 73 28.26 -3.26 -9.97
CA GLU A 73 28.42 -4.72 -9.95
C GLU A 73 29.04 -5.26 -11.24
N ASP A 74 28.67 -4.72 -12.41
CA ASP A 74 29.20 -5.10 -13.72
C ASP A 74 30.70 -4.87 -13.83
N PHE A 75 31.18 -3.77 -13.28
CA PHE A 75 32.60 -3.45 -13.20
C PHE A 75 33.37 -4.47 -12.35
N LEU A 76 32.81 -4.85 -11.16
CA LEU A 76 33.44 -5.85 -10.30
C LEU A 76 33.52 -7.21 -10.99
N MET A 77 32.44 -7.65 -11.63
CA MET A 77 32.36 -8.91 -12.35
C MET A 77 33.29 -8.92 -13.57
N THR A 78 33.34 -7.81 -14.31
CA THR A 78 34.25 -7.63 -15.44
C THR A 78 35.70 -7.74 -15.02
N ILE A 79 36.14 -7.03 -13.97
CA ILE A 79 37.52 -7.11 -13.47
C ILE A 79 37.85 -8.52 -12.98
N ALA A 80 36.96 -9.15 -12.24
CA ALA A 80 37.21 -10.48 -11.70
C ALA A 80 37.34 -11.51 -12.79
N THR A 81 36.47 -11.51 -13.80
CA THR A 81 36.50 -12.49 -14.91
C THR A 81 37.63 -12.25 -15.91
N ILE A 82 37.94 -11.01 -16.25
CA ILE A 82 39.13 -10.67 -17.05
C ILE A 82 40.40 -11.04 -16.28
N GLY A 83 40.45 -10.78 -14.97
CA GLY A 83 41.57 -11.20 -14.12
C GLY A 83 41.75 -12.71 -14.12
N ALA A 84 40.70 -13.51 -14.05
CA ALA A 84 40.74 -14.96 -14.15
C ALA A 84 41.25 -15.44 -15.52
N LEU A 85 40.84 -14.78 -16.63
CA LEU A 85 41.40 -15.07 -17.97
C LEU A 85 42.90 -14.73 -18.06
N CYS A 86 43.38 -13.70 -17.37
CA CYS A 86 44.77 -13.27 -17.38
C CYS A 86 45.67 -14.13 -16.50
N ILE A 87 45.17 -14.68 -15.39
CA ILE A 87 45.96 -15.50 -14.45
C ILE A 87 46.61 -16.71 -15.16
N GLY A 88 45.92 -17.36 -16.08
CA GLY A 88 46.43 -18.52 -16.82
C GLY A 88 47.72 -18.27 -17.62
N PHE A 89 48.12 -17.00 -17.84
CA PHE A 89 49.36 -16.62 -18.48
C PHE A 89 50.51 -16.35 -17.49
N MET A 90 50.22 -16.44 -16.18
CA MET A 90 51.24 -16.22 -15.15
C MET A 90 52.04 -17.49 -14.89
N PRO A 91 53.35 -17.39 -14.61
CA PRO A 91 54.18 -18.57 -14.30
C PRO A 91 53.63 -19.32 -13.07
N GLY A 92 53.45 -20.64 -13.20
CA GLY A 92 53.00 -21.50 -12.11
C GLY A 92 51.51 -21.41 -11.76
N ALA A 93 50.70 -20.72 -12.58
CA ALA A 93 49.24 -20.69 -12.42
C ALA A 93 48.57 -21.81 -13.23
N ASP A 94 47.51 -22.34 -12.69
CA ASP A 94 46.57 -23.17 -13.44
C ASP A 94 45.67 -22.26 -14.32
N THR A 95 45.13 -22.83 -15.40
CA THR A 95 44.21 -22.12 -16.29
C THR A 95 42.83 -22.01 -15.63
N GLU A 96 42.29 -20.81 -15.58
CA GLU A 96 40.97 -20.55 -15.01
C GLU A 96 39.97 -20.00 -16.05
N PHE A 97 40.19 -20.36 -17.34
CA PHE A 97 39.35 -19.87 -18.43
C PHE A 97 37.91 -20.39 -18.33
N ALA A 98 37.73 -21.66 -17.96
CA ALA A 98 36.42 -22.26 -17.74
C ALA A 98 35.66 -21.54 -16.60
N GLU A 99 36.38 -21.23 -15.52
CA GLU A 99 35.81 -20.55 -14.36
C GLU A 99 35.38 -19.12 -14.68
N ALA A 100 36.17 -18.39 -15.49
CA ALA A 100 35.79 -17.05 -15.94
C ALA A 100 34.45 -17.04 -16.72
N VAL A 101 34.28 -17.98 -17.66
CA VAL A 101 33.03 -18.14 -18.42
C VAL A 101 31.89 -18.58 -17.51
N PHE A 102 32.17 -19.49 -16.59
CA PHE A 102 31.21 -20.01 -15.65
C PHE A 102 30.67 -18.90 -14.71
N VAL A 103 31.54 -18.07 -14.15
CA VAL A 103 31.17 -16.95 -13.32
C VAL A 103 30.24 -15.99 -14.07
N MET A 104 30.62 -15.63 -15.31
CA MET A 104 29.81 -14.73 -16.14
C MET A 104 28.47 -15.36 -16.53
N LEU A 105 28.44 -16.66 -16.81
CA LEU A 105 27.20 -17.40 -17.12
C LEU A 105 26.25 -17.41 -15.93
N PHE A 106 26.75 -17.69 -14.73
CA PHE A 106 25.90 -17.68 -13.53
C PHE A 106 25.46 -16.29 -13.14
N PHE A 107 26.27 -15.28 -13.36
CA PHE A 107 25.87 -13.89 -13.17
C PHE A 107 24.66 -13.55 -14.07
N GLN A 108 24.71 -13.89 -15.36
CA GLN A 108 23.59 -13.71 -16.28
C GLN A 108 22.33 -14.52 -15.90
N ILE A 109 22.50 -15.71 -15.33
CA ILE A 109 21.37 -16.47 -14.77
C ILE A 109 20.78 -15.72 -13.57
N GLY A 110 21.62 -15.12 -12.74
CA GLY A 110 21.19 -14.29 -11.61
C GLY A 110 20.36 -13.09 -12.06
N GLU A 111 20.86 -12.32 -13.02
CA GLU A 111 20.13 -11.18 -13.63
C GLU A 111 18.81 -11.60 -14.26
N LEU A 112 18.79 -12.72 -14.98
CA LEU A 112 17.54 -13.25 -15.55
C LEU A 112 16.49 -13.53 -14.47
N PHE A 113 16.91 -14.10 -13.34
CA PHE A 113 16.04 -14.37 -12.21
C PHE A 113 15.56 -13.09 -11.54
N GLU A 114 16.40 -12.06 -11.48
CA GLU A 114 16.09 -10.73 -10.98
C GLU A 114 15.01 -10.08 -11.83
N GLU A 115 15.22 -9.96 -13.14
CA GLU A 115 14.23 -9.40 -14.08
C GLU A 115 12.88 -10.13 -13.98
N TYR A 116 12.90 -11.46 -13.92
CA TYR A 116 11.68 -12.26 -13.77
C TYR A 116 10.95 -11.96 -12.46
N ALA A 117 11.68 -11.87 -11.35
CA ALA A 117 11.10 -11.64 -10.04
C ALA A 117 10.57 -10.20 -9.90
N GLU A 118 11.31 -9.23 -10.44
CA GLU A 118 10.89 -7.82 -10.49
C GLU A 118 9.65 -7.66 -11.37
N GLY A 119 9.64 -8.26 -12.56
CA GLY A 119 8.48 -8.29 -13.45
C GLY A 119 7.25 -8.87 -12.75
N LYS A 120 7.38 -10.03 -12.08
CA LYS A 120 6.27 -10.66 -11.36
C LYS A 120 5.79 -9.86 -10.15
N SER A 121 6.67 -9.12 -9.50
CA SER A 121 6.29 -8.20 -8.42
C SER A 121 5.56 -6.98 -8.96
N ARG A 122 6.02 -6.42 -10.07
CA ARG A 122 5.34 -5.33 -10.79
C ARG A 122 3.99 -5.79 -11.35
N ASP A 123 3.89 -7.00 -11.92
CA ASP A 123 2.61 -7.57 -12.39
C ASP A 123 1.57 -7.69 -11.27
N SER A 124 2.01 -7.97 -10.04
CA SER A 124 1.10 -8.04 -8.90
C SER A 124 0.53 -6.67 -8.51
N ILE A 125 1.24 -5.61 -8.82
CA ILE A 125 0.78 -4.22 -8.71
C ILE A 125 0.00 -3.83 -9.98
N SER A 126 0.40 -4.32 -11.16
CA SER A 126 -0.31 -4.12 -12.44
C SER A 126 -1.70 -4.75 -12.48
N HIS A 127 -2.00 -5.78 -11.68
CA HIS A 127 -3.38 -6.24 -11.52
C HIS A 127 -4.34 -5.17 -10.97
N LEU A 128 -3.79 -4.17 -10.26
CA LEU A 128 -4.55 -2.95 -9.93
C LEU A 128 -4.73 -2.03 -11.14
N MET A 129 -3.83 -2.08 -12.12
CA MET A 129 -3.99 -1.35 -13.38
C MET A 129 -5.01 -2.02 -14.30
N GLU A 130 -5.30 -3.32 -14.12
CA GLU A 130 -6.43 -3.98 -14.79
C GLU A 130 -7.81 -3.42 -14.38
N ILE A 131 -7.88 -2.62 -13.31
CA ILE A 131 -9.10 -1.91 -12.92
C ILE A 131 -9.44 -0.81 -13.94
N ARG A 132 -8.44 -0.27 -14.67
CA ARG A 132 -8.65 0.79 -15.66
C ARG A 132 -9.63 0.31 -16.73
N PRO A 133 -10.71 1.07 -16.99
CA PRO A 133 -11.60 0.82 -18.10
C PRO A 133 -10.95 1.32 -19.41
N ASP A 134 -11.09 0.54 -20.48
CA ASP A 134 -10.54 0.89 -21.80
C ASP A 134 -11.50 1.75 -22.61
N ILE A 135 -12.81 1.62 -22.38
CA ILE A 135 -13.89 2.28 -23.11
C ILE A 135 -15.00 2.76 -22.18
N ALA A 136 -15.75 3.76 -22.61
CA ALA A 136 -16.99 4.22 -22.02
C ALA A 136 -18.10 4.28 -23.09
N HIS A 137 -19.29 3.81 -22.74
CA HIS A 137 -20.49 3.97 -23.56
C HIS A 137 -21.26 5.19 -23.07
N VAL A 138 -21.33 6.24 -23.89
CA VAL A 138 -21.99 7.52 -23.54
C VAL A 138 -23.26 7.69 -24.36
N GLU A 139 -24.32 8.14 -23.71
CA GLU A 139 -25.59 8.50 -24.39
C GLU A 139 -25.54 9.97 -24.83
N ARG A 140 -25.39 10.23 -26.13
CA ARG A 140 -25.40 11.58 -26.73
C ARG A 140 -26.49 11.68 -27.79
N ASN A 141 -27.38 12.67 -27.65
CA ASN A 141 -28.53 12.91 -28.57
C ASN A 141 -29.47 11.69 -28.75
N GLY A 142 -29.52 10.79 -27.78
CA GLY A 142 -30.34 9.58 -27.80
C GLY A 142 -29.65 8.35 -28.43
N ASP A 143 -28.43 8.50 -28.93
CA ASP A 143 -27.61 7.41 -29.46
C ASP A 143 -26.51 7.00 -28.48
N GLU A 144 -26.21 5.71 -28.44
CA GLU A 144 -25.08 5.16 -27.69
C GLU A 144 -23.79 5.29 -28.50
N MET A 145 -22.78 5.96 -27.95
CA MET A 145 -21.46 6.13 -28.56
C MET A 145 -20.39 5.52 -27.66
N THR A 146 -19.45 4.79 -28.26
CA THR A 146 -18.28 4.27 -27.57
C THR A 146 -17.14 5.24 -27.75
N VAL A 147 -16.60 5.74 -26.61
CA VAL A 147 -15.52 6.72 -26.56
C VAL A 147 -14.45 6.30 -25.56
N ALA A 148 -13.28 6.94 -25.57
CA ALA A 148 -12.32 6.78 -24.48
C ALA A 148 -12.86 7.42 -23.19
N PRO A 149 -12.59 6.86 -22.01
CA PRO A 149 -13.07 7.42 -20.74
C PRO A 149 -12.67 8.89 -20.52
N GLU A 150 -11.52 9.30 -21.06
CA GLU A 150 -10.99 10.66 -21.00
C GLU A 150 -11.83 11.69 -21.79
N GLU A 151 -12.64 11.22 -22.75
CA GLU A 151 -13.49 12.06 -23.59
C GLU A 151 -14.89 12.32 -23.01
N VAL A 152 -15.17 11.70 -21.85
CA VAL A 152 -16.47 11.84 -21.18
C VAL A 152 -16.46 13.05 -20.27
N ALA A 153 -17.40 13.96 -20.46
CA ALA A 153 -17.54 15.16 -19.62
C ALA A 153 -18.36 14.89 -18.36
N VAL A 154 -18.15 15.72 -17.34
CA VAL A 154 -18.96 15.69 -16.12
C VAL A 154 -20.43 16.05 -16.46
N GLY A 155 -21.37 15.26 -15.94
CA GLY A 155 -22.80 15.41 -16.16
C GLY A 155 -23.34 14.64 -17.37
N GLU A 156 -22.50 14.01 -18.21
CA GLU A 156 -22.96 13.08 -19.26
C GLU A 156 -23.48 11.78 -18.64
N THR A 157 -24.36 11.12 -19.36
CA THR A 157 -24.90 9.82 -18.95
C THR A 157 -24.12 8.71 -19.63
N ILE A 158 -23.51 7.83 -18.87
CA ILE A 158 -22.85 6.61 -19.34
C ILE A 158 -23.74 5.40 -19.13
N ILE A 159 -23.59 4.42 -20.02
CA ILE A 159 -24.30 3.13 -19.98
C ILE A 159 -23.27 2.07 -19.59
N VAL A 160 -23.55 1.31 -18.52
CA VAL A 160 -22.68 0.23 -18.05
C VAL A 160 -23.44 -1.09 -18.13
N LYS A 161 -23.01 -1.96 -19.06
CA LYS A 161 -23.64 -3.26 -19.32
C LYS A 161 -23.13 -4.34 -18.32
N PRO A 162 -23.88 -5.43 -18.14
CA PRO A 162 -23.38 -6.57 -17.37
C PRO A 162 -22.05 -7.10 -17.91
N GLY A 163 -21.09 -7.34 -17.01
CA GLY A 163 -19.72 -7.75 -17.32
C GLY A 163 -18.75 -6.60 -17.60
N GLU A 164 -19.22 -5.37 -17.75
CA GLU A 164 -18.37 -4.21 -18.02
C GLU A 164 -17.87 -3.55 -16.74
N LYS A 165 -16.69 -2.93 -16.83
CA LYS A 165 -16.16 -2.06 -15.78
C LYS A 165 -16.84 -0.70 -15.83
N VAL A 166 -17.14 -0.14 -14.67
CA VAL A 166 -17.66 1.23 -14.55
C VAL A 166 -16.54 2.20 -14.94
N PRO A 167 -16.73 3.01 -16.02
CA PRO A 167 -15.62 3.82 -16.53
C PRO A 167 -15.34 5.09 -15.73
N LEU A 168 -16.35 5.72 -15.13
CA LEU A 168 -16.23 6.97 -14.37
C LEU A 168 -17.08 6.91 -13.10
N ASP A 169 -16.72 7.71 -12.11
CA ASP A 169 -17.52 7.91 -10.90
C ASP A 169 -18.81 8.67 -11.24
N GLY A 170 -19.91 8.31 -10.60
CA GLY A 170 -21.19 8.94 -10.87
C GLY A 170 -22.32 8.51 -9.94
N ILE A 171 -23.53 8.92 -10.30
CA ILE A 171 -24.78 8.57 -9.60
C ILE A 171 -25.66 7.78 -10.56
N VAL A 172 -26.21 6.66 -10.09
CA VAL A 172 -27.13 5.84 -10.86
C VAL A 172 -28.45 6.56 -11.09
N VAL A 173 -28.77 6.88 -12.35
CA VAL A 173 -30.03 7.55 -12.72
C VAL A 173 -31.15 6.56 -13.04
N SER A 174 -30.79 5.35 -13.54
CA SER A 174 -31.74 4.26 -13.76
C SER A 174 -31.04 2.90 -13.81
N GLY A 175 -31.78 1.86 -13.43
CA GLY A 175 -31.31 0.49 -13.37
C GLY A 175 -31.07 0.02 -11.92
N THR A 176 -30.95 -1.28 -11.75
CA THR A 176 -30.53 -1.94 -10.52
C THR A 176 -29.57 -3.07 -10.87
N SER A 177 -28.53 -3.26 -10.11
CA SER A 177 -27.53 -4.29 -10.33
C SER A 177 -26.76 -4.64 -9.06
N SER A 178 -25.93 -5.68 -9.16
CA SER A 178 -24.89 -5.99 -8.17
C SER A 178 -23.53 -5.64 -8.77
N LEU A 179 -22.66 -5.04 -7.96
CA LEU A 179 -21.30 -4.67 -8.34
C LEU A 179 -20.28 -5.59 -7.68
N ASN A 180 -19.33 -6.07 -8.46
CA ASN A 180 -18.13 -6.69 -7.93
C ASN A 180 -17.11 -5.58 -7.62
N THR A 181 -16.81 -5.42 -6.33
CA THR A 181 -15.89 -4.40 -5.81
C THR A 181 -14.54 -5.01 -5.36
N VAL A 182 -14.32 -6.31 -5.57
CA VAL A 182 -13.14 -7.06 -5.08
C VAL A 182 -11.84 -6.36 -5.45
N ALA A 183 -11.74 -5.85 -6.67
CA ALA A 183 -10.51 -5.20 -7.15
C ALA A 183 -10.22 -3.87 -6.44
N LEU A 184 -11.25 -3.19 -5.91
CA LEU A 184 -11.11 -1.92 -5.19
C LEU A 184 -11.01 -2.15 -3.67
N THR A 185 -11.94 -2.89 -3.10
CA THR A 185 -12.10 -3.02 -1.63
C THR A 185 -11.51 -4.31 -1.07
N GLY A 186 -11.25 -5.31 -1.92
CA GLY A 186 -10.88 -6.65 -1.49
C GLY A 186 -12.04 -7.47 -0.91
N GLU A 187 -13.28 -6.96 -0.95
CA GLU A 187 -14.47 -7.66 -0.46
C GLU A 187 -15.06 -8.59 -1.51
N SER A 188 -15.27 -9.86 -1.14
CA SER A 188 -15.83 -10.87 -2.04
C SER A 188 -17.35 -10.79 -2.21
N MET A 189 -18.06 -10.07 -1.31
CA MET A 189 -19.50 -9.90 -1.39
C MET A 189 -19.87 -8.80 -2.39
N PRO A 190 -20.69 -9.09 -3.41
CA PRO A 190 -21.19 -8.06 -4.31
C PRO A 190 -22.01 -6.99 -3.57
N ARG A 191 -21.85 -5.74 -3.98
CA ARG A 191 -22.64 -4.61 -3.46
C ARG A 191 -23.86 -4.40 -4.35
N GLU A 192 -25.05 -4.44 -3.77
CA GLU A 192 -26.29 -4.09 -4.46
C GLU A 192 -26.33 -2.57 -4.70
N ILE A 193 -26.80 -2.16 -5.90
CA ILE A 193 -26.87 -0.76 -6.30
C ILE A 193 -28.15 -0.48 -7.11
N GLY A 194 -28.74 0.69 -6.89
CA GLY A 194 -29.95 1.13 -7.55
C GLY A 194 -29.98 2.62 -7.83
N LYS A 195 -31.14 3.12 -8.28
CA LYS A 195 -31.33 4.54 -8.61
C LYS A 195 -31.07 5.45 -7.40
N GLY A 196 -30.18 6.41 -7.58
CA GLY A 196 -29.79 7.40 -6.57
C GLY A 196 -28.51 7.06 -5.81
N ASP A 197 -28.01 5.84 -5.97
CA ASP A 197 -26.76 5.40 -5.31
C ASP A 197 -25.53 5.91 -6.04
N ASP A 198 -24.47 6.16 -5.28
CA ASP A 198 -23.14 6.49 -5.80
C ASP A 198 -22.44 5.24 -6.32
N ILE A 199 -21.83 5.35 -7.48
CA ILE A 199 -21.05 4.30 -8.13
C ILE A 199 -19.63 4.78 -8.41
N SER A 200 -18.64 3.97 -8.04
CA SER A 200 -17.22 4.26 -8.26
C SER A 200 -16.69 3.57 -9.52
N SER A 201 -15.81 4.26 -10.23
CA SER A 201 -15.10 3.69 -11.39
C SER A 201 -14.25 2.49 -10.97
N GLY A 202 -14.07 1.53 -11.87
CA GLY A 202 -13.30 0.29 -11.64
C GLY A 202 -14.08 -0.87 -11.03
N CYS A 203 -15.31 -0.66 -10.52
CA CYS A 203 -16.21 -1.76 -10.19
C CYS A 203 -16.65 -2.51 -11.45
N ILE A 204 -16.91 -3.81 -11.34
CA ILE A 204 -17.49 -4.60 -12.45
C ILE A 204 -19.00 -4.74 -12.22
N ASN A 205 -19.78 -4.34 -13.20
CA ASN A 205 -21.23 -4.54 -13.20
C ASN A 205 -21.56 -6.01 -13.46
N LEU A 206 -22.33 -6.67 -12.58
CA LEU A 206 -22.56 -8.11 -12.67
C LEU A 206 -23.88 -8.51 -13.38
N SER A 207 -24.97 -7.77 -13.18
CA SER A 207 -26.29 -8.29 -13.55
C SER A 207 -27.15 -7.35 -14.39
N GLY A 208 -27.43 -6.14 -13.96
CA GLY A 208 -28.36 -5.22 -14.60
C GLY A 208 -27.70 -4.18 -15.50
N LEU A 209 -28.47 -3.60 -16.43
CA LEU A 209 -28.03 -2.42 -17.18
C LEU A 209 -28.14 -1.19 -16.28
N LEU A 210 -27.04 -0.46 -16.13
CA LEU A 210 -27.00 0.77 -15.35
C LEU A 210 -26.84 1.98 -16.27
N ARG A 211 -27.62 3.05 -16.02
CA ARG A 211 -27.34 4.39 -16.54
C ARG A 211 -26.84 5.24 -15.40
N VAL A 212 -25.67 5.82 -15.60
CA VAL A 212 -24.94 6.55 -14.56
C VAL A 212 -24.64 7.95 -15.06
N LYS A 213 -25.01 8.97 -14.31
CA LYS A 213 -24.63 10.35 -14.57
C LYS A 213 -23.28 10.62 -13.94
N THR A 214 -22.29 10.99 -14.75
CA THR A 214 -20.92 11.22 -14.32
C THR A 214 -20.82 12.43 -13.38
N THR A 215 -20.03 12.28 -12.31
CA THR A 215 -19.79 13.35 -11.31
C THR A 215 -18.37 13.90 -11.38
N LYS A 216 -17.43 13.15 -11.97
CA LYS A 216 -16.02 13.51 -12.07
C LYS A 216 -15.49 13.26 -13.48
N THR A 217 -14.40 13.93 -13.84
CA THR A 217 -13.62 13.61 -15.04
C THR A 217 -12.82 12.31 -14.81
N PHE A 218 -12.32 11.68 -15.90
CA PHE A 218 -11.52 10.45 -15.77
C PHE A 218 -10.29 10.65 -14.89
N GLY A 219 -9.54 11.75 -15.06
CA GLY A 219 -8.35 12.04 -14.25
C GLY A 219 -8.62 12.25 -12.74
N GLU A 220 -9.86 12.61 -12.41
CA GLU A 220 -10.31 12.77 -11.01
C GLU A 220 -11.05 11.54 -10.49
N SER A 221 -11.22 10.51 -11.32
CA SER A 221 -11.94 9.30 -10.97
C SER A 221 -11.21 8.48 -9.90
N THR A 222 -11.96 7.66 -9.17
CA THR A 222 -11.42 6.74 -8.14
C THR A 222 -10.33 5.85 -8.72
N VAL A 223 -10.53 5.30 -9.92
CA VAL A 223 -9.53 4.46 -10.60
C VAL A 223 -8.25 5.23 -10.92
N ALA A 224 -8.36 6.43 -11.51
CA ALA A 224 -7.19 7.23 -11.87
C ALA A 224 -6.33 7.55 -10.64
N LYS A 225 -6.96 7.89 -9.52
CA LYS A 225 -6.28 8.17 -8.25
C LYS A 225 -5.62 6.94 -7.64
N ILE A 226 -6.27 5.78 -7.69
CA ILE A 226 -5.68 4.53 -7.21
C ILE A 226 -4.43 4.19 -8.04
N ILE A 227 -4.49 4.35 -9.35
CA ILE A 227 -3.36 4.12 -10.25
C ILE A 227 -2.20 5.07 -9.90
N ASP A 228 -2.47 6.37 -9.78
CA ASP A 228 -1.49 7.39 -9.41
C ASP A 228 -0.82 7.10 -8.05
N LEU A 229 -1.61 6.71 -7.04
CA LEU A 229 -1.09 6.32 -5.73
C LEU A 229 -0.15 5.11 -5.80
N VAL A 230 -0.48 4.14 -6.64
CA VAL A 230 0.31 2.92 -6.80
C VAL A 230 1.60 3.20 -7.59
N GLU A 231 1.53 4.01 -8.65
CA GLU A 231 2.70 4.42 -9.43
C GLU A 231 3.68 5.26 -8.58
N ASN A 232 3.16 6.22 -7.82
CA ASN A 232 3.97 7.11 -6.99
C ASN A 232 4.42 6.50 -5.65
N ALA A 233 3.84 5.36 -5.24
CA ALA A 233 4.27 4.63 -4.03
C ALA A 233 5.77 4.23 -4.07
N ASN A 234 6.36 4.17 -5.26
CA ASN A 234 7.77 3.83 -5.47
C ASN A 234 8.75 4.98 -5.17
N GLU A 235 8.28 6.23 -5.14
CA GLU A 235 9.16 7.39 -4.93
C GLU A 235 9.64 7.52 -3.47
N SER A 236 8.84 7.06 -2.51
CA SER A 236 9.14 7.17 -1.08
C SER A 236 9.84 5.93 -0.54
N LYS A 237 11.18 5.89 -0.68
CA LYS A 237 12.00 4.75 -0.20
C LYS A 237 11.99 4.61 1.30
N SER A 238 11.88 3.36 1.79
CA SER A 238 12.00 3.02 3.19
C SER A 238 13.38 3.37 3.76
N ARG A 239 13.49 3.44 5.11
CA ARG A 239 14.80 3.61 5.77
C ARG A 239 15.74 2.45 5.44
N SER A 240 15.20 1.24 5.32
CA SER A 240 15.97 0.03 4.99
C SER A 240 16.49 0.07 3.55
N GLU A 241 15.69 0.49 2.57
CA GLU A 241 16.12 0.68 1.18
C GLU A 241 17.13 1.82 1.05
N SER A 242 16.90 2.94 1.71
CA SER A 242 17.83 4.06 1.74
C SER A 242 19.17 3.70 2.39
N PHE A 243 19.14 2.84 3.43
CA PHE A 243 20.35 2.32 4.06
C PHE A 243 21.13 1.44 3.09
N ILE A 244 20.48 0.53 2.37
CA ILE A 244 21.15 -0.37 1.43
C ILE A 244 21.79 0.39 0.27
N THR A 245 21.09 1.39 -0.29
CA THR A 245 21.66 2.24 -1.34
C THR A 245 22.90 3.00 -0.86
N LYS A 246 22.86 3.55 0.37
CA LYS A 246 24.01 4.23 0.98
C LYS A 246 25.14 3.25 1.32
N PHE A 247 24.79 2.07 1.81
CA PHE A 247 25.75 1.01 2.13
C PHE A 247 26.49 0.57 0.88
N ALA A 248 25.79 0.25 -0.23
CA ALA A 248 26.42 -0.17 -1.48
C ALA A 248 27.45 0.86 -1.99
N ARG A 249 27.11 2.15 -1.96
CA ARG A 249 27.99 3.24 -2.40
C ARG A 249 29.30 3.34 -1.62
N VAL A 250 29.31 2.97 -0.34
CA VAL A 250 30.53 2.99 0.51
C VAL A 250 31.24 1.63 0.50
N TYR A 251 30.46 0.57 0.47
CA TYR A 251 30.95 -0.80 0.56
C TYR A 251 31.83 -1.17 -0.65
N THR A 252 31.40 -0.88 -1.87
CA THR A 252 32.11 -1.29 -3.08
C THR A 252 33.53 -0.71 -3.19
N PRO A 253 33.76 0.60 -2.99
CA PRO A 253 35.12 1.13 -2.94
C PRO A 253 36.01 0.49 -1.86
N VAL A 254 35.44 0.23 -0.66
CA VAL A 254 36.17 -0.41 0.44
C VAL A 254 36.61 -1.83 0.05
N VAL A 255 35.72 -2.57 -0.59
CA VAL A 255 36.00 -3.93 -1.07
C VAL A 255 37.09 -3.92 -2.14
N VAL A 256 37.04 -3.03 -3.12
CA VAL A 256 38.07 -2.91 -4.16
C VAL A 256 39.44 -2.59 -3.54
N ILE A 257 39.51 -1.65 -2.62
CA ILE A 257 40.75 -1.34 -1.90
C ILE A 257 41.25 -2.55 -1.09
N ALA A 258 40.36 -3.25 -0.41
CA ALA A 258 40.71 -4.46 0.33
C ALA A 258 41.25 -5.59 -0.58
N ALA A 259 40.65 -5.77 -1.77
CA ALA A 259 41.10 -6.72 -2.76
C ALA A 259 42.51 -6.36 -3.31
N LEU A 260 42.77 -5.06 -3.57
CA LEU A 260 44.09 -4.60 -3.97
C LEU A 260 45.12 -4.82 -2.85
N ILE A 261 44.77 -4.53 -1.60
CA ILE A 261 45.66 -4.81 -0.47
C ILE A 261 45.94 -6.32 -0.39
N LEU A 262 44.90 -7.15 -0.55
CA LEU A 262 45.06 -8.63 -0.52
C LEU A 262 45.92 -9.15 -1.65
N ALA A 263 45.83 -8.56 -2.84
CA ALA A 263 46.64 -8.93 -4.00
C ALA A 263 48.14 -8.58 -3.86
N PHE A 264 48.45 -7.41 -3.29
CA PHE A 264 49.81 -6.86 -3.32
C PHE A 264 50.54 -6.95 -1.96
N LEU A 265 49.88 -6.73 -0.83
CA LEU A 265 50.57 -6.65 0.45
C LEU A 265 51.19 -7.96 0.92
N PRO A 266 50.49 -9.13 0.88
CA PRO A 266 51.11 -10.39 1.32
C PRO A 266 52.29 -10.85 0.45
N PRO A 267 52.26 -10.71 -0.91
CA PRO A 267 53.45 -11.00 -1.73
C PRO A 267 54.66 -10.15 -1.39
N LEU A 268 54.46 -8.86 -1.08
CA LEU A 268 55.52 -7.94 -0.68
C LEU A 268 56.14 -8.27 0.68
N LEU A 269 55.38 -8.91 1.56
CA LEU A 269 55.85 -9.35 2.89
C LEU A 269 56.37 -10.79 2.90
N SER A 270 56.18 -11.53 1.81
CA SER A 270 56.59 -12.91 1.69
C SER A 270 58.09 -13.04 1.44
N SER A 271 58.71 -14.08 1.98
CA SER A 271 60.09 -14.46 1.68
C SER A 271 60.24 -15.29 0.40
N ALA A 272 59.14 -15.71 -0.23
CA ALA A 272 59.08 -16.41 -1.51
C ALA A 272 59.29 -15.46 -2.69
N ALA A 273 59.55 -16.00 -3.88
CA ALA A 273 59.64 -15.18 -5.10
C ALA A 273 58.32 -14.39 -5.29
N PHE A 274 58.44 -13.09 -5.54
CA PHE A 274 57.27 -12.18 -5.61
C PHE A 274 56.22 -12.67 -6.60
N ILE A 275 56.63 -13.17 -7.78
CA ILE A 275 55.71 -13.59 -8.84
C ILE A 275 54.86 -14.80 -8.40
N ASP A 276 55.46 -15.82 -7.82
CA ASP A 276 54.75 -17.03 -7.38
C ASP A 276 53.76 -16.73 -6.25
N SER A 277 54.18 -15.89 -5.30
CA SER A 277 53.32 -15.41 -4.23
C SER A 277 52.21 -14.51 -4.77
N PHE A 278 52.51 -13.61 -5.70
CA PHE A 278 51.54 -12.69 -6.30
C PHE A 278 50.42 -13.41 -7.05
N THR A 279 50.75 -14.47 -7.84
CA THR A 279 49.74 -15.26 -8.54
C THR A 279 48.73 -15.88 -7.58
N THR A 280 49.20 -16.48 -6.48
CA THR A 280 48.34 -17.08 -5.46
C THR A 280 47.43 -16.04 -4.79
N TRP A 281 48.00 -14.88 -4.44
CA TRP A 281 47.21 -13.83 -3.74
C TRP A 281 46.30 -13.07 -4.69
N LEU A 282 46.67 -12.92 -5.96
CA LEU A 282 45.81 -12.37 -6.99
C LEU A 282 44.56 -13.24 -7.18
N HIS A 283 44.71 -14.55 -7.28
CA HIS A 283 43.60 -15.49 -7.37
C HIS A 283 42.64 -15.32 -6.16
N ARG A 284 43.19 -15.28 -4.94
CA ARG A 284 42.38 -15.02 -3.72
C ARG A 284 41.68 -13.69 -3.76
N ALA A 285 42.31 -12.65 -4.26
CA ALA A 285 41.74 -11.33 -4.39
C ALA A 285 40.61 -11.29 -5.43
N LEU A 286 40.71 -12.03 -6.53
CA LEU A 286 39.63 -12.14 -7.51
C LEU A 286 38.42 -12.88 -6.94
N ILE A 287 38.63 -14.00 -6.24
CA ILE A 287 37.54 -14.68 -5.49
C ILE A 287 36.90 -13.75 -4.49
N PHE A 288 37.71 -12.98 -3.75
CA PHE A 288 37.23 -11.97 -2.78
C PHE A 288 36.36 -10.92 -3.45
N LEU A 289 36.70 -10.42 -4.65
CA LEU A 289 35.92 -9.46 -5.43
C LEU A 289 34.56 -10.05 -5.83
N VAL A 290 34.52 -11.25 -6.40
CA VAL A 290 33.28 -11.90 -6.83
C VAL A 290 32.33 -12.10 -5.64
N VAL A 291 32.82 -12.61 -4.50
CA VAL A 291 31.98 -12.84 -3.30
C VAL A 291 31.43 -11.54 -2.73
N SER A 292 32.16 -10.44 -2.93
CA SER A 292 31.84 -9.16 -2.29
C SER A 292 30.72 -8.38 -2.96
N CYS A 293 30.17 -8.81 -4.12
CA CYS A 293 28.99 -8.14 -4.70
C CYS A 293 27.80 -8.17 -3.72
N PRO A 294 27.17 -7.03 -3.39
CA PRO A 294 26.01 -7.02 -2.50
C PRO A 294 24.68 -7.37 -3.19
N CYS A 295 24.71 -8.04 -4.37
CA CYS A 295 23.56 -8.27 -5.27
C CYS A 295 22.33 -8.82 -4.54
N ALA A 296 22.49 -9.85 -3.68
CA ALA A 296 21.39 -10.42 -2.91
C ALA A 296 20.68 -9.41 -2.00
N LEU A 297 21.39 -8.39 -1.50
CA LEU A 297 20.81 -7.34 -0.64
C LEU A 297 20.11 -6.26 -1.45
N VAL A 298 20.77 -5.81 -2.52
CA VAL A 298 20.29 -4.72 -3.37
C VAL A 298 18.97 -5.11 -4.05
N ILE A 299 18.81 -6.37 -4.41
CA ILE A 299 17.63 -6.91 -5.11
C ILE A 299 16.54 -7.33 -4.13
N SER A 300 16.87 -8.19 -3.16
CA SER A 300 15.85 -8.86 -2.36
C SER A 300 15.10 -7.94 -1.40
N VAL A 301 15.71 -6.84 -0.97
CA VAL A 301 15.06 -5.93 -0.02
C VAL A 301 14.00 -5.07 -0.69
N PRO A 302 14.27 -4.32 -1.78
CA PRO A 302 13.21 -3.62 -2.52
C PRO A 302 12.08 -4.58 -2.94
N LEU A 303 12.42 -5.74 -3.49
CA LEU A 303 11.45 -6.75 -3.88
C LEU A 303 10.54 -7.19 -2.72
N THR A 304 11.09 -7.31 -1.51
CA THR A 304 10.31 -7.63 -0.31
C THR A 304 9.30 -6.53 0.02
N PHE A 305 9.71 -5.26 -0.07
CA PHE A 305 8.82 -4.12 0.15
C PHE A 305 7.73 -4.03 -0.92
N PHE A 306 8.08 -4.20 -2.19
CA PHE A 306 7.10 -4.27 -3.28
C PHE A 306 6.09 -5.40 -3.05
N GLY A 307 6.59 -6.58 -2.62
CA GLY A 307 5.73 -7.69 -2.25
C GLY A 307 4.77 -7.33 -1.10
N GLY A 308 5.24 -6.60 -0.11
CA GLY A 308 4.42 -6.12 1.01
C GLY A 308 3.36 -5.10 0.58
N LEU A 309 3.72 -4.13 -0.26
CA LEU A 309 2.79 -3.14 -0.84
C LEU A 309 1.71 -3.84 -1.67
N GLY A 310 2.09 -4.74 -2.57
CA GLY A 310 1.15 -5.50 -3.39
C GLY A 310 0.26 -6.44 -2.57
N GLY A 311 0.78 -7.03 -1.48
CA GLY A 311 -0.01 -7.84 -0.55
C GLY A 311 -1.05 -7.02 0.23
N ALA A 312 -0.69 -5.81 0.66
CA ALA A 312 -1.59 -4.87 1.32
C ALA A 312 -2.70 -4.41 0.37
N SER A 313 -2.34 -4.04 -0.84
CA SER A 313 -3.27 -3.56 -1.86
C SER A 313 -4.34 -4.60 -2.21
N ARG A 314 -3.98 -5.89 -2.35
CA ARG A 314 -4.95 -6.97 -2.56
C ARG A 314 -5.98 -7.12 -1.43
N LYS A 315 -5.68 -6.60 -0.25
CA LYS A 315 -6.59 -6.58 0.90
C LYS A 315 -7.34 -5.25 1.02
N GLY A 316 -7.29 -4.41 0.00
CA GLY A 316 -7.94 -3.08 0.00
C GLY A 316 -7.24 -2.08 0.93
N ILE A 317 -5.92 -2.24 1.14
CA ILE A 317 -5.09 -1.32 1.95
C ILE A 317 -4.04 -0.72 1.03
N LEU A 318 -4.20 0.54 0.66
CA LEU A 318 -3.23 1.27 -0.16
C LEU A 318 -2.22 1.98 0.74
N ILE A 319 -0.94 1.70 0.52
CA ILE A 319 0.16 2.32 1.26
C ILE A 319 0.99 3.14 0.27
N LYS A 320 1.11 4.44 0.48
CA LYS A 320 1.75 5.40 -0.45
C LYS A 320 3.28 5.31 -0.54
N GLY A 321 3.90 4.38 0.17
CA GLY A 321 5.36 4.21 0.09
C GLY A 321 5.89 3.17 1.05
N SER A 322 7.05 2.62 0.71
CA SER A 322 7.71 1.59 1.53
C SER A 322 8.18 2.11 2.90
N ASN A 323 8.42 3.43 3.05
CA ASN A 323 8.71 4.08 4.33
C ASN A 323 7.56 3.93 5.34
N TYR A 324 6.30 3.89 4.87
CA TYR A 324 5.14 3.70 5.74
C TYR A 324 4.99 2.26 6.22
N ILE A 325 5.53 1.27 5.51
CA ILE A 325 5.67 -0.10 6.01
C ILE A 325 6.56 -0.12 7.26
N ASP A 326 7.72 0.56 7.22
CA ASP A 326 8.58 0.71 8.39
C ASP A 326 7.81 1.37 9.56
N THR A 327 7.06 2.44 9.27
CA THR A 327 6.30 3.20 10.28
C THR A 327 5.19 2.34 10.90
N LEU A 328 4.37 1.67 10.07
CA LEU A 328 3.29 0.77 10.51
C LEU A 328 3.81 -0.40 11.36
N SER A 329 4.98 -0.95 11.03
CA SER A 329 5.57 -2.08 11.77
C SER A 329 5.86 -1.76 13.23
N ARG A 330 6.08 -0.47 13.55
CA ARG A 330 6.47 0.06 14.88
C ARG A 330 5.38 0.88 15.55
N LEU A 331 4.12 0.76 15.11
CA LEU A 331 3.04 1.48 15.76
C LEU A 331 2.93 1.11 17.24
N GLY A 332 2.90 2.14 18.08
CA GLY A 332 2.68 2.04 19.53
C GLY A 332 1.43 2.79 19.99
N THR A 333 1.04 3.85 19.29
CA THR A 333 -0.15 4.65 19.57
C THR A 333 -1.01 4.78 18.34
N VAL A 334 -2.33 4.57 18.49
CA VAL A 334 -3.30 4.82 17.43
C VAL A 334 -4.34 5.80 17.95
N VAL A 335 -4.47 6.93 17.25
CA VAL A 335 -5.41 8.00 17.55
C VAL A 335 -6.53 7.95 16.51
N PHE A 336 -7.76 7.89 16.95
CA PHE A 336 -8.94 7.84 16.12
C PHE A 336 -9.72 9.15 16.19
N ASP A 337 -10.20 9.63 15.05
CA ASP A 337 -11.39 10.45 15.05
C ASP A 337 -12.61 9.59 15.40
N LYS A 338 -13.67 10.19 15.92
CA LYS A 338 -14.91 9.45 16.21
C LYS A 338 -15.77 9.28 14.96
N THR A 339 -16.19 10.42 14.38
CA THR A 339 -17.24 10.48 13.35
C THR A 339 -16.70 10.02 11.99
N GLY A 340 -17.42 9.12 11.30
CA GLY A 340 -16.95 8.55 10.03
C GLY A 340 -15.79 7.55 10.16
N THR A 341 -15.18 7.41 11.35
CA THR A 341 -14.03 6.53 11.61
C THR A 341 -14.39 5.34 12.49
N LEU A 342 -14.72 5.57 13.76
CA LEU A 342 -15.26 4.54 14.68
C LEU A 342 -16.77 4.39 14.55
N THR A 343 -17.42 5.43 14.04
CA THR A 343 -18.85 5.47 13.75
C THR A 343 -19.05 5.62 12.23
N ARG A 344 -20.30 5.44 11.78
CA ARG A 344 -20.66 5.54 10.36
C ARG A 344 -20.82 6.96 9.85
N GLY A 345 -20.94 7.95 10.75
CA GLY A 345 -21.39 9.29 10.40
C GLY A 345 -22.89 9.35 10.06
N GLU A 346 -23.60 8.27 10.32
CA GLU A 346 -25.04 8.15 10.11
C GLU A 346 -25.75 8.19 11.46
N PHE A 347 -26.61 9.19 11.62
CA PHE A 347 -27.43 9.33 12.81
C PHE A 347 -28.62 8.37 12.76
N ALA A 348 -28.92 7.75 13.89
CA ALA A 348 -30.08 6.89 14.04
C ALA A 348 -30.78 7.13 15.38
N VAL A 349 -32.07 6.87 15.41
CA VAL A 349 -32.87 6.87 16.65
C VAL A 349 -32.41 5.70 17.53
N GLU A 350 -31.90 6.01 18.73
CA GLU A 350 -31.47 5.01 19.71
C GLU A 350 -32.59 4.70 20.71
N ALA A 351 -33.33 5.75 21.17
CA ALA A 351 -34.42 5.57 22.10
C ALA A 351 -35.51 6.64 21.87
N VAL A 352 -36.74 6.25 22.18
CA VAL A 352 -37.91 7.14 22.16
C VAL A 352 -38.55 7.14 23.56
N HIS A 353 -38.63 8.30 24.16
CA HIS A 353 -39.18 8.48 25.53
C HIS A 353 -40.44 9.36 25.48
N PRO A 354 -41.61 8.76 25.25
CA PRO A 354 -42.88 9.50 25.25
C PRO A 354 -43.36 9.86 26.68
N SER A 355 -44.06 10.96 26.80
CA SER A 355 -44.79 11.34 28.02
C SER A 355 -46.25 10.84 27.97
N ASP A 356 -47.09 11.49 27.17
CA ASP A 356 -48.53 11.17 27.05
C ASP A 356 -48.88 10.39 25.76
N TYR A 357 -47.90 10.10 24.93
CA TYR A 357 -48.01 9.40 23.64
C TYR A 357 -47.41 7.99 23.73
N ASN A 358 -47.60 7.16 22.72
CA ASN A 358 -46.75 5.97 22.57
C ASN A 358 -45.53 6.28 21.71
N GLU A 359 -44.51 5.38 21.74
CA GLU A 359 -43.25 5.55 21.02
C GLU A 359 -43.45 5.76 19.51
N LYS A 360 -44.39 5.01 18.91
CA LYS A 360 -44.66 5.11 17.47
C LYS A 360 -45.35 6.41 17.09
N GLU A 361 -46.28 6.90 17.92
CA GLU A 361 -46.96 8.17 17.70
C GLU A 361 -46.00 9.35 17.85
N LEU A 362 -45.10 9.32 18.84
CA LEU A 362 -44.13 10.38 19.04
C LEU A 362 -43.14 10.42 17.86
N LEU A 363 -42.66 9.27 17.42
CA LEU A 363 -41.74 9.17 16.28
C LEU A 363 -42.44 9.58 14.98
N HIS A 364 -43.68 9.18 14.78
CA HIS A 364 -44.52 9.55 13.64
C HIS A 364 -44.65 11.10 13.52
N LEU A 365 -45.03 11.77 14.58
CA LEU A 365 -45.17 13.23 14.60
C LEU A 365 -43.80 13.91 14.31
N ALA A 366 -42.72 13.44 14.94
CA ALA A 366 -41.40 14.00 14.73
C ALA A 366 -40.90 13.81 13.29
N ALA A 367 -41.11 12.65 12.69
CA ALA A 367 -40.73 12.36 11.32
C ALA A 367 -41.44 13.25 10.29
N HIS A 368 -42.75 13.49 10.49
CA HIS A 368 -43.55 14.38 9.63
C HIS A 368 -43.08 15.83 9.70
N VAL A 369 -42.80 16.37 10.90
CA VAL A 369 -42.28 17.72 11.06
C VAL A 369 -40.93 17.91 10.39
N GLU A 370 -40.06 16.93 10.49
CA GLU A 370 -38.71 16.94 9.93
C GLU A 370 -38.64 16.50 8.44
N HIS A 371 -39.81 16.26 7.80
CA HIS A 371 -39.86 15.85 6.39
C HIS A 371 -39.15 16.82 5.46
N PHE A 372 -39.28 18.09 5.68
CA PHE A 372 -38.71 19.15 4.84
C PHE A 372 -37.32 19.61 5.29
N SER A 373 -36.83 19.10 6.42
CA SER A 373 -35.51 19.46 6.94
C SER A 373 -34.41 18.67 6.18
N THR A 374 -33.37 19.38 5.80
CA THR A 374 -32.13 18.77 5.22
C THR A 374 -31.13 18.37 6.29
N HIS A 375 -31.47 18.60 7.58
CA HIS A 375 -30.58 18.30 8.68
C HIS A 375 -30.43 16.78 8.88
N PRO A 376 -29.20 16.23 9.21
CA PRO A 376 -28.99 14.80 9.44
C PRO A 376 -29.90 14.17 10.50
N ILE A 377 -30.30 14.95 11.52
CA ILE A 377 -31.28 14.55 12.55
C ILE A 377 -32.65 14.27 11.92
N GLY A 378 -33.10 15.11 10.99
CA GLY A 378 -34.34 14.89 10.26
C GLY A 378 -34.32 13.63 9.42
N ALA A 379 -33.17 13.35 8.76
CA ALA A 379 -32.99 12.10 8.05
C ALA A 379 -33.06 10.87 8.97
N ALA A 380 -32.48 10.93 10.18
CA ALA A 380 -32.56 9.85 11.17
C ALA A 380 -34.01 9.57 11.61
N LEU A 381 -34.79 10.59 11.83
CA LEU A 381 -36.21 10.46 12.21
C LEU A 381 -37.06 9.85 11.09
N ARG A 382 -36.88 10.31 9.84
CA ARG A 382 -37.54 9.73 8.65
C ARG A 382 -37.18 8.26 8.44
N ASN A 383 -35.91 7.92 8.56
CA ASN A 383 -35.45 6.53 8.40
C ASN A 383 -36.02 5.61 9.49
N ALA A 384 -36.22 6.11 10.69
CA ALA A 384 -36.86 5.36 11.77
C ALA A 384 -38.37 5.20 11.59
N PHE A 385 -39.03 6.08 10.81
CA PHE A 385 -40.44 5.98 10.45
C PHE A 385 -40.65 6.04 8.91
N PRO A 386 -40.28 4.99 8.16
CA PRO A 386 -40.30 5.01 6.69
C PRO A 386 -41.69 5.06 6.04
N LYS A 387 -42.75 4.96 6.82
CA LYS A 387 -44.16 5.11 6.35
C LYS A 387 -44.61 6.54 6.21
N GLU A 388 -43.85 7.49 6.69
CA GLU A 388 -44.15 8.92 6.74
C GLU A 388 -44.59 9.47 5.36
N ALA A 389 -43.90 9.09 4.27
CA ALA A 389 -44.26 9.56 2.93
C ALA A 389 -45.54 8.91 2.35
N SER A 390 -46.17 7.94 3.01
CA SER A 390 -47.27 7.12 2.47
C SER A 390 -48.51 7.00 3.38
N ASP A 391 -48.46 7.54 4.59
CA ASP A 391 -49.56 7.38 5.54
C ASP A 391 -50.70 8.43 5.36
N GLY A 392 -50.48 9.44 4.53
CA GLY A 392 -51.52 10.41 4.10
C GLY A 392 -51.75 11.55 5.07
N CYS A 393 -50.88 11.77 6.08
CA CYS A 393 -50.96 12.90 6.99
C CYS A 393 -50.77 14.22 6.28
N ALA A 394 -51.56 15.22 6.67
CA ALA A 394 -51.45 16.58 6.15
C ALA A 394 -50.46 17.38 6.98
N VAL A 395 -49.36 17.82 6.36
CA VAL A 395 -48.38 18.71 7.00
C VAL A 395 -48.46 20.10 6.38
N THR A 396 -48.72 21.11 7.21
CA THR A 396 -48.83 22.51 6.79
C THR A 396 -48.05 23.42 7.73
N ASP A 397 -47.91 24.69 7.36
CA ASP A 397 -47.29 25.75 8.18
C ASP A 397 -45.90 25.39 8.71
N VAL A 398 -45.06 24.79 7.86
CA VAL A 398 -43.71 24.37 8.24
C VAL A 398 -42.79 25.57 8.36
N GLU A 399 -42.22 25.75 9.54
CA GLU A 399 -41.30 26.84 9.88
C GLU A 399 -40.02 26.26 10.51
N GLU A 400 -38.89 26.40 9.81
CA GLU A 400 -37.58 26.04 10.37
C GLU A 400 -37.00 27.23 11.13
N ILE A 401 -36.72 27.02 12.43
CA ILE A 401 -36.16 28.03 13.32
C ILE A 401 -34.67 27.74 13.53
N ALA A 402 -33.83 28.56 12.92
CA ALA A 402 -32.37 28.36 12.93
C ALA A 402 -31.81 28.18 14.34
N GLY A 403 -31.07 27.07 14.55
CA GLY A 403 -30.46 26.69 15.83
C GLY A 403 -31.44 26.29 16.93
N ARG A 404 -32.73 26.05 16.60
CA ARG A 404 -33.79 25.63 17.52
C ARG A 404 -34.42 24.30 17.11
N GLY A 405 -34.96 24.22 15.91
CA GLY A 405 -35.67 23.06 15.37
C GLY A 405 -36.73 23.45 14.35
N VAL A 406 -37.72 22.60 14.15
CA VAL A 406 -38.78 22.76 13.17
C VAL A 406 -40.15 22.77 13.87
N LYS A 407 -41.04 23.65 13.43
CA LYS A 407 -42.43 23.70 13.83
C LYS A 407 -43.32 23.48 12.61
N ALA A 408 -44.35 22.68 12.76
CA ALA A 408 -45.33 22.43 11.70
C ALA A 408 -46.69 22.09 12.28
N THR A 409 -47.71 22.14 11.43
CA THR A 409 -49.06 21.63 11.75
C THR A 409 -49.23 20.27 11.10
N VAL A 410 -49.42 19.22 11.91
CA VAL A 410 -49.60 17.83 11.47
C VAL A 410 -51.03 17.41 11.84
N ASP A 411 -51.86 17.11 10.85
CA ASP A 411 -53.29 16.75 11.02
C ASP A 411 -54.06 17.69 11.93
N GLY A 412 -53.76 19.00 11.88
CA GLY A 412 -54.40 20.05 12.68
C GLY A 412 -53.79 20.29 14.06
N HIS A 413 -52.78 19.51 14.46
CA HIS A 413 -52.04 19.72 15.70
C HIS A 413 -50.75 20.50 15.45
N THR A 414 -50.45 21.49 16.26
CA THR A 414 -49.19 22.23 16.20
C THR A 414 -48.10 21.42 16.88
N VAL A 415 -47.15 20.94 16.09
CA VAL A 415 -46.01 20.09 16.55
C VAL A 415 -44.70 20.87 16.43
N CYS A 416 -43.96 20.94 17.53
CA CYS A 416 -42.63 21.53 17.59
C CYS A 416 -41.59 20.42 17.89
N VAL A 417 -40.58 20.31 17.02
CA VAL A 417 -39.48 19.33 17.15
C VAL A 417 -38.16 20.08 17.19
N GLY A 418 -37.38 19.95 18.26
CA GLY A 418 -36.14 20.69 18.37
C GLY A 418 -35.38 20.47 19.68
N ASN A 419 -34.42 21.35 19.95
CA ASN A 419 -33.60 21.29 21.16
C ASN A 419 -34.29 21.93 22.37
N SER A 420 -33.64 21.87 23.54
CA SER A 420 -34.14 22.48 24.79
C SER A 420 -34.40 23.98 24.67
N LYS A 421 -33.66 24.71 23.82
CA LYS A 421 -33.91 26.15 23.59
C LYS A 421 -35.26 26.41 22.91
N MET A 422 -35.66 25.52 22.00
CA MET A 422 -36.97 25.59 21.36
C MET A 422 -38.09 25.39 22.38
N MET A 423 -37.92 24.43 23.29
CA MET A 423 -38.90 24.19 24.36
C MET A 423 -39.03 25.41 25.28
N ALA A 424 -37.90 26.05 25.61
CA ALA A 424 -37.90 27.30 26.38
C ALA A 424 -38.63 28.46 25.66
N ASP A 425 -38.41 28.62 24.35
CA ASP A 425 -39.04 29.69 23.56
C ASP A 425 -40.56 29.55 23.48
N ILE A 426 -41.07 28.31 23.46
CA ILE A 426 -42.53 28.05 23.48
C ILE A 426 -43.09 27.89 24.88
N ASN A 427 -42.30 28.15 25.94
CA ASN A 427 -42.65 28.03 27.36
C ASN A 427 -43.20 26.64 27.75
N VAL A 428 -42.61 25.59 27.23
CA VAL A 428 -42.91 24.19 27.56
C VAL A 428 -41.85 23.66 28.51
N GLU A 429 -42.25 23.14 29.66
CA GLU A 429 -41.32 22.46 30.58
C GLU A 429 -40.88 21.13 29.98
N TRP A 430 -39.59 20.86 29.99
CA TRP A 430 -38.97 19.61 29.54
C TRP A 430 -38.12 19.00 30.65
N HIS A 431 -37.73 17.74 30.50
CA HIS A 431 -36.77 17.09 31.41
C HIS A 431 -35.53 16.59 30.64
N ASP A 432 -34.41 16.59 31.32
CA ASP A 432 -33.17 16.06 30.77
C ASP A 432 -33.22 14.54 30.63
N CYS A 433 -32.62 14.02 29.55
CA CYS A 433 -32.46 12.60 29.33
C CYS A 433 -31.18 12.10 29.99
N HIS A 434 -31.23 10.90 30.56
CA HIS A 434 -30.06 10.25 31.16
C HIS A 434 -29.20 9.47 30.14
N LEU A 435 -29.73 9.26 28.92
CA LEU A 435 -28.99 8.60 27.85
C LEU A 435 -28.08 9.58 27.14
N PRO A 436 -26.84 9.18 26.81
CA PRO A 436 -25.95 10.02 26.00
C PRO A 436 -26.48 10.13 24.57
N GLY A 437 -26.32 11.33 23.98
CA GLY A 437 -26.72 11.57 22.58
C GLY A 437 -27.29 12.94 22.34
N THR A 438 -27.74 13.14 21.10
CA THR A 438 -28.49 14.34 20.71
C THR A 438 -29.96 14.15 21.08
N ILE A 439 -30.43 14.97 21.99
CA ILE A 439 -31.81 14.91 22.47
C ILE A 439 -32.67 15.83 21.62
N VAL A 440 -33.68 15.27 20.99
CA VAL A 440 -34.70 15.98 20.22
C VAL A 440 -36.00 15.96 21.01
N HIS A 441 -36.39 17.11 21.51
CA HIS A 441 -37.64 17.26 22.24
C HIS A 441 -38.81 17.50 21.29
N VAL A 442 -39.96 16.94 21.64
CA VAL A 442 -41.21 17.08 20.89
C VAL A 442 -42.27 17.68 21.80
N ALA A 443 -42.94 18.74 21.31
CA ALA A 443 -44.11 19.32 21.96
C ALA A 443 -45.30 19.37 20.98
N VAL A 444 -46.48 19.08 21.47
CA VAL A 444 -47.73 19.06 20.70
C VAL A 444 -48.75 20.00 21.38
N ASP A 445 -49.29 20.94 20.64
CA ASP A 445 -50.26 21.93 21.12
C ASP A 445 -49.80 22.64 22.40
N GLY A 446 -48.50 22.97 22.49
CA GLY A 446 -47.90 23.65 23.64
C GLY A 446 -47.72 22.79 24.88
N ARG A 447 -47.81 21.45 24.76
CA ARG A 447 -47.54 20.49 25.85
C ARG A 447 -46.35 19.60 25.47
N TYR A 448 -45.55 19.22 26.45
CA TYR A 448 -44.43 18.30 26.24
C TYR A 448 -44.94 16.91 25.92
N ALA A 449 -44.57 16.41 24.75
CA ALA A 449 -44.96 15.08 24.27
C ALA A 449 -43.91 13.99 24.55
N GLY A 450 -42.66 14.41 24.71
CA GLY A 450 -41.54 13.49 24.97
C GLY A 450 -40.24 13.92 24.28
N HIS A 451 -39.27 13.03 24.27
CA HIS A 451 -38.02 13.24 23.55
C HIS A 451 -37.52 11.99 22.84
N ILE A 452 -36.72 12.21 21.84
CA ILE A 452 -36.08 11.17 21.03
C ILE A 452 -34.56 11.33 21.13
N VAL A 453 -33.86 10.24 21.42
CA VAL A 453 -32.39 10.21 21.52
C VAL A 453 -31.85 9.72 20.19
N ILE A 454 -30.96 10.50 19.59
CA ILE A 454 -30.34 10.24 18.31
C ILE A 454 -28.82 10.17 18.50
N ASN A 455 -28.22 9.08 18.04
CA ASN A 455 -26.79 8.88 18.09
C ASN A 455 -26.21 8.47 16.74
N ASP A 456 -24.93 8.77 16.56
CA ASP A 456 -24.13 8.27 15.45
C ASP A 456 -23.83 6.77 15.69
N GLN A 457 -24.08 5.94 14.67
CA GLN A 457 -23.96 4.49 14.79
C GLN A 457 -22.50 4.06 14.83
N ILE A 458 -22.10 3.32 15.89
CA ILE A 458 -20.79 2.66 15.96
C ILE A 458 -20.72 1.58 14.88
N LYS A 459 -19.61 1.55 14.11
CA LYS A 459 -19.36 0.49 13.11
C LYS A 459 -19.25 -0.87 13.81
N ALA A 460 -19.82 -1.90 13.19
CA ALA A 460 -19.92 -3.24 13.78
C ALA A 460 -18.54 -3.85 14.15
N ASP A 461 -17.48 -3.45 13.44
CA ASP A 461 -16.12 -3.97 13.65
C ASP A 461 -15.22 -3.06 14.50
N SER A 462 -15.69 -1.90 14.97
CA SER A 462 -14.85 -0.93 15.72
C SER A 462 -14.29 -1.52 17.03
N ALA A 463 -15.11 -2.22 17.79
CA ALA A 463 -14.64 -2.87 19.03
C ALA A 463 -13.61 -3.97 18.75
N GLU A 464 -13.87 -4.81 17.73
CA GLU A 464 -12.91 -5.85 17.31
C GLU A 464 -11.63 -5.24 16.72
N ALA A 465 -11.73 -4.11 16.02
CA ALA A 465 -10.58 -3.37 15.53
C ALA A 465 -9.65 -2.94 16.66
N VAL A 466 -10.19 -2.30 17.71
CA VAL A 466 -9.42 -1.88 18.89
C VAL A 466 -8.82 -3.06 19.61
N ALA A 467 -9.59 -4.14 19.83
CA ALA A 467 -9.08 -5.37 20.44
C ALA A 467 -7.95 -6.01 19.62
N SER A 468 -8.08 -6.01 18.28
CA SER A 468 -7.05 -6.54 17.37
C SER A 468 -5.78 -5.70 17.36
N LEU A 469 -5.89 -4.37 17.45
CA LEU A 469 -4.75 -3.46 17.59
C LEU A 469 -3.96 -3.73 18.89
N LYS A 470 -4.66 -3.91 20.02
CA LYS A 470 -4.05 -4.26 21.29
C LYS A 470 -3.33 -5.62 21.22
N ARG A 471 -3.95 -6.63 20.60
CA ARG A 471 -3.29 -7.92 20.32
C ARG A 471 -2.08 -7.78 19.39
N ALA A 472 -2.13 -6.84 18.45
CA ALA A 472 -0.99 -6.50 17.61
C ALA A 472 0.08 -5.67 18.33
N GLY A 473 -0.02 -5.41 19.63
CA GLY A 473 0.99 -4.72 20.44
C GLY A 473 0.98 -3.21 20.27
N VAL A 474 -0.16 -2.62 19.93
CA VAL A 474 -0.44 -1.20 20.12
C VAL A 474 -0.67 -0.98 21.62
N GLU A 475 0.10 -0.05 22.18
CA GLU A 475 0.15 0.16 23.64
C GLU A 475 -0.90 1.16 24.12
N ARG A 476 -1.34 2.07 23.25
CA ARG A 476 -2.26 3.15 23.59
C ARG A 476 -3.22 3.42 22.43
N THR A 477 -4.52 3.41 22.71
CA THR A 477 -5.57 3.82 21.77
C THR A 477 -6.25 5.07 22.32
N VAL A 478 -6.38 6.10 21.48
CA VAL A 478 -6.92 7.41 21.88
C VAL A 478 -8.02 7.79 20.92
N MET A 479 -9.11 8.38 21.40
CA MET A 479 -10.16 8.95 20.58
C MET A 479 -10.21 10.46 20.75
N LEU A 480 -10.27 11.21 19.64
CA LEU A 480 -10.45 12.67 19.63
C LEU A 480 -11.80 12.98 18.96
N THR A 481 -12.62 13.80 19.61
CA THR A 481 -13.93 14.17 19.09
C THR A 481 -14.33 15.59 19.47
N GLY A 482 -15.15 16.24 18.63
CA GLY A 482 -15.83 17.50 18.95
C GLY A 482 -17.11 17.32 19.75
N ASP A 483 -17.55 16.09 19.99
CA ASP A 483 -18.78 15.80 20.72
C ASP A 483 -18.65 16.09 22.21
N ARG A 484 -19.80 16.07 22.87
CA ARG A 484 -19.89 16.22 24.33
C ARG A 484 -19.25 15.05 25.07
N GLU A 485 -18.83 15.33 26.30
CA GLU A 485 -18.14 14.39 27.18
C GLU A 485 -18.92 13.08 27.39
N ASP A 486 -20.23 13.16 27.62
CA ASP A 486 -21.11 12.02 27.85
C ASP A 486 -21.16 11.05 26.64
N THR A 487 -21.29 11.60 25.43
CA THR A 487 -21.31 10.83 24.18
C THR A 487 -19.94 10.23 23.87
N ALA A 488 -18.86 11.02 24.08
CA ALA A 488 -17.50 10.54 23.86
C ALA A 488 -17.15 9.38 24.80
N LYS A 489 -17.53 9.48 26.05
CA LYS A 489 -17.32 8.44 27.06
C LYS A 489 -18.05 7.14 26.69
N ASP A 490 -19.32 7.21 26.32
CA ASP A 490 -20.14 6.05 25.94
C ASP A 490 -19.51 5.29 24.75
N VAL A 491 -19.09 6.01 23.71
CA VAL A 491 -18.44 5.41 22.55
C VAL A 491 -17.10 4.78 22.93
N ALA A 492 -16.27 5.48 23.74
CA ALA A 492 -14.97 4.97 24.16
C ALA A 492 -15.11 3.67 24.99
N GLU A 493 -16.09 3.60 25.89
CA GLU A 493 -16.39 2.40 26.68
C GLU A 493 -16.89 1.23 25.82
N LYS A 494 -17.85 1.50 24.89
CA LYS A 494 -18.41 0.47 23.99
C LYS A 494 -17.36 -0.10 23.03
N VAL A 495 -16.41 0.72 22.55
CA VAL A 495 -15.36 0.33 21.60
C VAL A 495 -14.11 -0.20 22.32
N GLY A 496 -13.90 0.14 23.58
CA GLY A 496 -12.76 -0.29 24.38
C GLY A 496 -11.50 0.55 24.16
N ILE A 497 -11.67 1.86 23.91
CA ILE A 497 -10.60 2.87 23.79
C ILE A 497 -10.01 3.16 25.17
N ASP A 498 -8.67 3.35 25.26
CA ASP A 498 -7.97 3.58 26.53
C ASP A 498 -8.12 5.02 27.04
N GLU A 499 -8.18 5.99 26.12
CA GLU A 499 -8.23 7.43 26.44
C GLU A 499 -9.08 8.17 25.41
N TYR A 500 -9.85 9.14 25.82
CA TYR A 500 -10.62 9.99 24.93
C TYR A 500 -10.54 11.47 25.33
N HIS A 501 -10.71 12.35 24.35
CA HIS A 501 -10.82 13.79 24.55
C HIS A 501 -12.02 14.29 23.74
N SER A 502 -12.90 15.01 24.43
CA SER A 502 -14.17 15.54 23.95
C SER A 502 -14.12 17.05 23.71
N GLU A 503 -15.16 17.60 23.08
CA GLU A 503 -15.37 19.04 22.87
C GLU A 503 -14.22 19.75 22.15
N LEU A 504 -13.47 19.03 21.29
CA LEU A 504 -12.29 19.54 20.59
C LEU A 504 -12.67 20.28 19.30
N LEU A 505 -12.08 21.43 19.10
CA LEU A 505 -12.03 22.10 17.80
C LEU A 505 -10.94 21.45 16.90
N PRO A 506 -10.98 21.62 15.59
CA PRO A 506 -9.96 21.05 14.69
C PRO A 506 -8.52 21.42 15.07
N ALA A 507 -8.27 22.65 15.53
CA ALA A 507 -6.96 23.09 15.99
C ALA A 507 -6.51 22.34 17.27
N ASP A 508 -7.45 22.02 18.16
CA ASP A 508 -7.16 21.30 19.40
C ASP A 508 -6.77 19.85 19.10
N LYS A 509 -7.40 19.20 18.11
CA LYS A 509 -7.02 17.86 17.64
C LYS A 509 -5.56 17.83 17.20
N VAL A 510 -5.11 18.82 16.41
CA VAL A 510 -3.70 18.93 15.99
C VAL A 510 -2.78 19.07 17.20
N ALA A 511 -3.11 19.95 18.15
CA ALA A 511 -2.32 20.17 19.35
C ALA A 511 -2.22 18.88 20.22
N HIS A 512 -3.32 18.12 20.33
CA HIS A 512 -3.33 16.84 21.04
C HIS A 512 -2.41 15.81 20.35
N VAL A 513 -2.47 15.68 19.04
CA VAL A 513 -1.58 14.77 18.28
C VAL A 513 -0.12 15.19 18.44
N GLU A 514 0.19 16.49 18.39
CA GLU A 514 1.56 16.99 18.63
C GLU A 514 2.08 16.69 20.05
N ARG A 515 1.20 16.76 21.04
CA ARG A 515 1.54 16.35 22.42
C ARG A 515 1.85 14.86 22.48
N LEU A 516 0.98 14.00 21.92
CA LEU A 516 1.14 12.56 21.88
C LEU A 516 2.40 12.13 21.12
N LEU A 517 2.76 12.85 20.04
CA LEU A 517 4.03 12.63 19.31
C LEU A 517 5.27 12.88 20.18
N LYS A 518 5.21 13.84 21.10
CA LYS A 518 6.31 14.12 22.04
C LYS A 518 6.36 13.10 23.20
N GLU A 519 5.21 12.58 23.61
CA GLU A 519 5.06 11.63 24.73
C GLU A 519 5.33 10.19 24.31
N LYS A 520 5.31 9.85 23.02
CA LYS A 520 5.45 8.47 22.54
C LYS A 520 6.79 7.86 22.95
N PRO A 521 6.85 6.55 23.26
CA PRO A 521 8.09 5.85 23.58
C PRO A 521 9.10 5.90 22.42
N ALA A 522 10.39 5.93 22.75
CA ALA A 522 11.45 5.93 21.73
C ALA A 522 11.35 4.68 20.84
N GLY A 523 11.41 4.88 19.52
CA GLY A 523 11.31 3.81 18.53
C GLY A 523 9.90 3.34 18.22
N LYS A 524 8.86 3.94 18.82
CA LYS A 524 7.46 3.72 18.48
C LYS A 524 6.91 4.88 17.63
N ASN A 525 5.91 4.58 16.83
CA ASN A 525 5.26 5.55 15.95
C ASN A 525 3.79 5.73 16.35
N LEU A 526 3.23 6.86 15.94
CA LEU A 526 1.84 7.24 16.16
C LEU A 526 1.11 7.29 14.81
N ALA A 527 -0.04 6.59 14.73
CA ALA A 527 -0.98 6.73 13.64
C ALA A 527 -2.14 7.64 14.04
N PHE A 528 -2.61 8.47 13.13
CA PHE A 528 -3.91 9.11 13.21
C PHE A 528 -4.84 8.51 12.15
N VAL A 529 -6.06 8.17 12.56
CA VAL A 529 -7.09 7.55 11.72
C VAL A 529 -8.29 8.48 11.64
N GLY A 530 -8.70 8.87 10.44
CA GLY A 530 -9.81 9.79 10.22
C GLY A 530 -10.47 9.59 8.85
N ASP A 531 -11.59 10.29 8.61
CA ASP A 531 -12.29 10.29 7.32
C ASP A 531 -11.64 11.25 6.30
N GLY A 532 -10.73 12.11 6.74
CA GLY A 532 -9.91 13.02 5.93
C GLY A 532 -10.59 14.29 5.46
N ILE A 533 -11.90 14.44 5.59
CA ILE A 533 -12.59 15.66 5.14
C ILE A 533 -12.23 16.84 6.06
N ASN A 534 -12.36 16.62 7.36
CA ASN A 534 -12.10 17.65 8.38
C ASN A 534 -10.71 17.50 9.03
N ASP A 535 -10.12 16.33 8.95
CA ASP A 535 -8.91 15.94 9.68
C ASP A 535 -7.63 15.91 8.83
N ALA A 536 -7.67 16.41 7.58
CA ALA A 536 -6.50 16.47 6.71
C ALA A 536 -5.23 17.07 7.35
N PRO A 537 -5.32 18.18 8.13
CA PRO A 537 -4.15 18.72 8.84
C PRO A 537 -3.60 17.76 9.92
N VAL A 538 -4.49 17.01 10.59
CA VAL A 538 -4.13 16.06 11.65
C VAL A 538 -3.48 14.81 11.04
N LEU A 539 -4.04 14.29 9.93
CA LEU A 539 -3.48 13.17 9.16
C LEU A 539 -2.03 13.43 8.74
N LYS A 540 -1.76 14.63 8.19
CA LYS A 540 -0.40 15.02 7.77
C LYS A 540 0.57 15.25 8.93
N ARG A 541 0.07 15.45 10.13
CA ARG A 541 0.92 15.73 11.31
C ARG A 541 1.40 14.47 12.02
N ALA A 542 0.66 13.36 11.93
CA ALA A 542 1.03 12.07 12.51
C ALA A 542 2.29 11.48 11.88
N ASP A 543 2.90 10.45 12.49
CA ASP A 543 3.97 9.67 11.83
C ASP A 543 3.43 8.89 10.63
N VAL A 544 2.14 8.50 10.69
CA VAL A 544 1.38 7.95 9.57
C VAL A 544 -0.09 8.34 9.69
N GLY A 545 -0.61 8.96 8.64
CA GLY A 545 -2.04 9.28 8.49
C GLY A 545 -2.76 8.13 7.78
N ILE A 546 -3.86 7.65 8.35
CA ILE A 546 -4.69 6.57 7.79
C ILE A 546 -6.07 7.12 7.49
N ALA A 547 -6.47 7.13 6.21
CA ALA A 547 -7.81 7.52 5.80
C ALA A 547 -8.75 6.32 5.72
N MET A 548 -9.99 6.53 6.19
CA MET A 548 -11.08 5.56 6.16
C MET A 548 -11.99 5.80 4.96
N GLY A 549 -12.50 4.71 4.35
CA GLY A 549 -13.61 4.77 3.38
C GLY A 549 -13.38 5.66 2.16
N ALA A 550 -12.16 5.76 1.66
CA ALA A 550 -11.70 6.77 0.72
C ALA A 550 -12.36 6.76 -0.68
N LEU A 551 -13.29 5.86 -0.95
CA LEU A 551 -14.00 5.79 -2.23
C LEU A 551 -14.86 7.04 -2.54
N GLY A 552 -15.02 7.97 -1.58
CA GLY A 552 -15.81 9.19 -1.75
C GLY A 552 -15.10 10.51 -1.45
N SER A 553 -13.91 10.51 -0.83
CA SER A 553 -13.23 11.75 -0.41
C SER A 553 -11.84 11.91 -1.01
N ASP A 554 -11.74 12.75 -2.03
CA ASP A 554 -10.48 13.11 -2.68
C ASP A 554 -9.47 13.73 -1.71
N VAL A 555 -9.97 14.57 -0.80
CA VAL A 555 -9.15 15.26 0.22
C VAL A 555 -8.52 14.26 1.20
N ALA A 556 -9.26 13.20 1.56
CA ALA A 556 -8.76 12.15 2.43
C ALA A 556 -7.64 11.36 1.77
N ILE A 557 -7.85 10.98 0.49
CA ILE A 557 -6.83 10.27 -0.30
C ILE A 557 -5.54 11.09 -0.34
N ASP A 558 -5.61 12.39 -0.66
CA ASP A 558 -4.42 13.23 -0.80
C ASP A 558 -3.68 13.48 0.53
N ALA A 559 -4.42 13.56 1.62
CA ALA A 559 -3.85 13.88 2.93
C ALA A 559 -3.23 12.69 3.66
N ALA A 560 -3.71 11.46 3.41
CA ALA A 560 -3.29 10.26 4.12
C ALA A 560 -2.08 9.59 3.48
N ASP A 561 -1.34 8.83 4.27
CA ASP A 561 -0.21 7.98 3.87
C ASP A 561 -0.65 6.55 3.59
N VAL A 562 -1.73 6.14 4.24
CA VAL A 562 -2.38 4.84 4.09
C VAL A 562 -3.87 5.06 3.89
N VAL A 563 -4.45 4.37 2.93
CA VAL A 563 -5.88 4.47 2.62
C VAL A 563 -6.52 3.10 2.75
N LEU A 564 -7.55 3.01 3.59
CA LEU A 564 -8.40 1.83 3.69
C LEU A 564 -9.57 1.98 2.71
N MET A 565 -9.61 1.13 1.70
CA MET A 565 -10.57 1.23 0.59
C MET A 565 -12.00 0.89 1.02
N ASP A 566 -12.13 -0.04 1.95
CA ASP A 566 -13.36 -0.35 2.66
C ASP A 566 -13.42 0.42 3.98
N ASP A 567 -14.61 0.69 4.43
CA ASP A 567 -14.84 1.50 5.62
C ASP A 567 -14.69 0.68 6.94
N LYS A 568 -13.63 -0.19 7.01
CA LYS A 568 -13.40 -1.13 8.13
C LYS A 568 -12.16 -0.80 8.95
N PRO A 569 -12.30 -0.27 10.18
CA PRO A 569 -11.18 -0.02 11.09
C PRO A 569 -10.33 -1.26 11.39
N SER A 570 -10.91 -2.46 11.35
CA SER A 570 -10.19 -3.73 11.60
C SER A 570 -9.02 -3.98 10.64
N LYS A 571 -9.03 -3.39 9.44
CA LYS A 571 -7.94 -3.48 8.46
C LYS A 571 -6.63 -2.83 8.91
N ILE A 572 -6.66 -1.93 9.88
CA ILE A 572 -5.44 -1.33 10.44
C ILE A 572 -4.57 -2.41 11.09
N ALA A 573 -5.16 -3.34 11.84
CA ALA A 573 -4.41 -4.47 12.42
C ALA A 573 -3.82 -5.38 11.32
N THR A 574 -4.53 -5.56 10.21
CA THR A 574 -4.04 -6.29 9.04
C THR A 574 -2.85 -5.56 8.40
N ALA A 575 -2.91 -4.24 8.25
CA ALA A 575 -1.81 -3.42 7.73
C ALA A 575 -0.54 -3.57 8.61
N ILE A 576 -0.69 -3.53 9.94
CA ILE A 576 0.41 -3.75 10.89
C ILE A 576 1.01 -5.16 10.71
N ALA A 577 0.18 -6.18 10.58
CA ALA A 577 0.63 -7.57 10.41
C ALA A 577 1.44 -7.74 9.10
N ILE A 578 0.95 -7.20 7.99
CA ILE A 578 1.66 -7.19 6.70
C ILE A 578 2.99 -6.45 6.82
N ALA A 579 2.98 -5.26 7.41
CA ALA A 579 4.17 -4.44 7.59
C ALA A 579 5.25 -5.19 8.40
N ARG A 580 4.90 -5.79 9.52
CA ARG A 580 5.81 -6.57 10.36
C ARG A 580 6.37 -7.79 9.64
N ARG A 581 5.52 -8.50 8.90
CA ARG A 581 5.95 -9.66 8.12
C ARG A 581 6.92 -9.26 7.02
N THR A 582 6.65 -8.16 6.31
CA THR A 582 7.53 -7.60 5.28
C THR A 582 8.91 -7.26 5.86
N ILE A 583 8.95 -6.52 6.97
CA ILE A 583 10.21 -6.19 7.66
C ILE A 583 10.95 -7.45 8.15
N ALA A 584 10.23 -8.43 8.67
CA ALA A 584 10.84 -9.69 9.13
C ALA A 584 11.51 -10.45 7.96
N ILE A 585 10.84 -10.54 6.81
CA ILE A 585 11.40 -11.19 5.60
C ILE A 585 12.62 -10.41 5.10
N ALA A 586 12.53 -9.07 4.98
CA ALA A 586 13.66 -8.24 4.59
C ALA A 586 14.87 -8.44 5.51
N ARG A 587 14.65 -8.47 6.83
CA ARG A 587 15.70 -8.72 7.82
C ARG A 587 16.30 -10.13 7.70
N GLN A 588 15.48 -11.15 7.44
CA GLN A 588 15.97 -12.51 7.17
C GLN A 588 16.91 -12.53 5.97
N ASN A 589 16.53 -11.89 4.87
CA ASN A 589 17.36 -11.82 3.66
C ASN A 589 18.69 -11.11 3.95
N VAL A 590 18.65 -9.97 4.65
CA VAL A 590 19.85 -9.22 5.02
C VAL A 590 20.83 -10.08 5.83
N TRP A 591 20.36 -10.69 6.93
CA TRP A 591 21.24 -11.49 7.78
C TRP A 591 21.75 -12.76 7.11
N PHE A 592 20.91 -13.41 6.31
CA PHE A 592 21.31 -14.60 5.54
C PHE A 592 22.40 -14.25 4.53
N ALA A 593 22.18 -13.21 3.70
CA ALA A 593 23.14 -12.79 2.69
C ALA A 593 24.48 -12.36 3.30
N ILE A 594 24.47 -11.53 4.35
CA ILE A 594 25.69 -11.09 5.04
C ILE A 594 26.41 -12.30 5.68
N GLY A 595 25.68 -13.19 6.33
CA GLY A 595 26.26 -14.34 7.02
C GLY A 595 26.98 -15.30 6.07
N VAL A 596 26.35 -15.67 4.94
CA VAL A 596 26.97 -16.56 3.95
C VAL A 596 28.17 -15.88 3.30
N LYS A 597 28.05 -14.62 2.89
CA LYS A 597 29.16 -13.88 2.27
C LYS A 597 30.35 -13.74 3.22
N ALA A 598 30.12 -13.38 4.46
CA ALA A 598 31.18 -13.26 5.46
C ALA A 598 31.92 -14.61 5.67
N ALA A 599 31.18 -15.72 5.71
CA ALA A 599 31.78 -17.05 5.86
C ALA A 599 32.69 -17.37 4.66
N ILE A 600 32.23 -17.15 3.43
CA ILE A 600 33.01 -17.46 2.23
C ILE A 600 34.20 -16.50 2.05
N LEU A 601 34.04 -15.21 2.39
CA LEU A 601 35.15 -14.26 2.41
C LEU A 601 36.27 -14.68 3.37
N ILE A 602 35.92 -15.18 4.54
CA ILE A 602 36.91 -15.72 5.48
C ILE A 602 37.61 -16.94 4.87
N LEU A 603 36.88 -17.88 4.27
CA LEU A 603 37.46 -19.05 3.60
C LEU A 603 38.39 -18.64 2.45
N ALA A 604 38.02 -17.63 1.64
CA ALA A 604 38.83 -17.13 0.53
C ALA A 604 40.17 -16.56 1.02
N VAL A 605 40.19 -15.79 2.11
CA VAL A 605 41.42 -15.24 2.71
C VAL A 605 42.37 -16.39 3.16
N PHE A 606 41.81 -17.44 3.77
CA PHE A 606 42.60 -18.62 4.17
C PHE A 606 43.01 -19.54 3.02
N GLY A 607 42.59 -19.24 1.78
CA GLY A 607 42.91 -20.05 0.59
C GLY A 607 42.08 -21.35 0.47
N LEU A 608 41.01 -21.46 1.24
CA LEU A 608 40.04 -22.55 1.17
C LEU A 608 38.82 -22.20 0.27
N GLY A 609 38.72 -20.93 -0.16
CA GLY A 609 37.66 -20.46 -1.06
C GLY A 609 37.94 -20.92 -2.48
N THR A 610 36.90 -21.38 -3.17
CA THR A 610 36.92 -21.71 -4.60
C THR A 610 36.02 -20.72 -5.35
N MET A 611 36.24 -20.59 -6.68
CA MET A 611 35.37 -19.77 -7.53
C MET A 611 33.90 -20.26 -7.52
N TRP A 612 33.68 -21.57 -7.40
CA TRP A 612 32.34 -22.16 -7.24
C TRP A 612 31.64 -21.70 -5.97
N MET A 613 32.37 -21.61 -4.86
CA MET A 613 31.81 -21.07 -3.60
C MET A 613 31.50 -19.59 -3.74
N ALA A 614 32.29 -18.83 -4.49
CA ALA A 614 32.06 -17.43 -4.78
C ALA A 614 30.75 -17.22 -5.56
N VAL A 615 30.59 -17.99 -6.65
CA VAL A 615 29.36 -17.96 -7.47
C VAL A 615 28.12 -18.35 -6.64
N PHE A 616 28.23 -19.41 -5.83
CA PHE A 616 27.13 -19.79 -4.94
C PHE A 616 26.79 -18.69 -3.93
N ALA A 617 27.80 -18.03 -3.36
CA ALA A 617 27.59 -16.92 -2.42
C ALA A 617 26.93 -15.71 -3.05
N ASP A 618 27.09 -15.52 -4.33
CA ASP A 618 26.50 -14.41 -5.06
C ASP A 618 25.14 -14.79 -5.65
N VAL A 619 25.13 -15.63 -6.65
CA VAL A 619 23.91 -16.00 -7.40
C VAL A 619 22.98 -16.91 -6.58
N GLY A 620 23.52 -17.95 -5.93
CA GLY A 620 22.71 -18.90 -5.16
C GLY A 620 22.01 -18.25 -3.99
N VAL A 621 22.70 -17.36 -3.26
CA VAL A 621 22.11 -16.60 -2.16
C VAL A 621 21.08 -15.59 -2.67
N THR A 622 21.35 -14.94 -3.81
CA THR A 622 20.39 -14.02 -4.45
C THR A 622 19.09 -14.73 -4.80
N VAL A 623 19.16 -15.89 -5.48
CA VAL A 623 17.96 -16.68 -5.81
C VAL A 623 17.18 -17.09 -4.56
N ILE A 624 17.85 -17.56 -3.51
CA ILE A 624 17.19 -17.93 -2.25
C ILE A 624 16.52 -16.70 -1.60
N ALA A 625 17.21 -15.56 -1.57
CA ALA A 625 16.69 -14.33 -0.99
C ALA A 625 15.49 -13.76 -1.78
N VAL A 626 15.53 -13.84 -3.11
CA VAL A 626 14.41 -13.48 -4.00
C VAL A 626 13.20 -14.39 -3.75
N LEU A 627 13.39 -15.70 -3.71
CA LEU A 627 12.31 -16.65 -3.40
C LEU A 627 11.71 -16.40 -2.01
N ASN A 628 12.52 -16.02 -1.02
CA ASN A 628 12.04 -15.63 0.29
C ASN A 628 11.25 -14.29 0.24
N ALA A 629 11.73 -13.31 -0.53
CA ALA A 629 11.07 -12.02 -0.74
C ALA A 629 9.66 -12.18 -1.33
N MET A 630 9.48 -13.09 -2.28
CA MET A 630 8.17 -13.40 -2.89
C MET A 630 7.11 -13.88 -1.87
N ARG A 631 7.51 -14.31 -0.67
CA ARG A 631 6.57 -14.65 0.42
C ARG A 631 5.83 -13.43 0.96
N ALA A 632 6.38 -12.23 0.78
CA ALA A 632 5.72 -10.99 1.16
C ALA A 632 4.47 -10.70 0.30
N LEU A 633 4.46 -11.16 -0.96
CA LEU A 633 3.29 -11.08 -1.85
C LEU A 633 2.07 -11.89 -1.36
N LYS A 634 2.30 -12.94 -0.58
CA LYS A 634 1.24 -13.81 -0.05
C LYS A 634 0.77 -13.41 1.36
N SER A 635 1.10 -12.18 1.75
CA SER A 635 0.81 -11.65 3.10
C SER A 635 -0.64 -11.29 3.31
#